data_85fd4542674389b1e82b51d6d1ca9934
#
_entry.id   85fd4542674389b1e82b51d6d1ca9934
#
_cell.length_a   1.000
_cell.length_b   1.000
_cell.length_c   1.000
_cell.angle_alpha   90.00
_cell.angle_beta   90.00
_cell.angle_gamma   90.00
#
_symmetry.space_group_name_H-M   'P 1'
#
loop_
_entity.id
_entity.type
_entity.pdbx_description
1 polymer ?
#
loop_
_entity_poly.entity_id
_entity_poly.type
_entity_poly.pdbx_seq_one_letter_code
_entity_poly.pdbx_strand_id
1 'polypeptide(L)'
;MAQPFSPKQRDAIRERLKDRARKYAVSTGVKKTSLDMLTADAGISKSSFYKFFSSKELLFLEIANDWEMQVIAAVNESLKTSVGTDDKRRAANMVYTAFTTIHALGICNFLCDDLPKLARFIPEEEARSHYLSSAQGIFDMLHHAEIHFTQPDEVVLAAIQILYLSIIHINRIGPNFFPALRLLVVGACEELVA
;
A
#
# COMPACT_ATOMS: atom_id res chain seq x y z
N MET A 1 -26.81 -27.28 -15.81
CA MET A 1 -26.48 -25.87 -15.46
C MET A 1 -25.82 -25.86 -14.09
N ALA A 2 -24.68 -25.22 -13.90
CA ALA A 2 -24.03 -25.13 -12.58
C ALA A 2 -24.90 -24.29 -11.64
N GLN A 3 -25.14 -24.82 -10.45
CA GLN A 3 -25.94 -24.16 -9.42
C GLN A 3 -25.30 -22.80 -9.05
N PRO A 4 -26.06 -21.72 -8.91
CA PRO A 4 -25.49 -20.43 -8.53
C PRO A 4 -24.93 -20.52 -7.11
N PHE A 5 -23.75 -19.90 -6.90
CA PHE A 5 -23.13 -19.82 -5.58
C PHE A 5 -24.04 -19.06 -4.60
N SER A 6 -24.21 -19.61 -3.39
CA SER A 6 -24.86 -18.87 -2.29
C SER A 6 -24.06 -17.62 -1.90
N PRO A 7 -24.65 -16.61 -1.26
CA PRO A 7 -23.92 -15.41 -0.81
C PRO A 7 -22.68 -15.78 0.00
N LYS A 8 -22.79 -16.65 1.00
CA LYS A 8 -21.67 -17.13 1.83
C LYS A 8 -20.56 -17.81 1.01
N GLN A 9 -20.94 -18.59 -0.02
CA GLN A 9 -19.97 -19.21 -0.92
C GLN A 9 -19.27 -18.15 -1.81
N ARG A 10 -20.00 -17.12 -2.25
CA ARG A 10 -19.43 -16.03 -3.04
C ARG A 10 -18.37 -15.27 -2.24
N ASP A 11 -18.68 -14.91 -1.00
CA ASP A 11 -17.73 -14.19 -0.12
C ASP A 11 -16.49 -15.05 0.14
N ALA A 12 -16.66 -16.33 0.46
CA ALA A 12 -15.55 -17.25 0.69
C ALA A 12 -14.66 -17.45 -0.56
N ILE A 13 -15.24 -17.49 -1.75
CA ILE A 13 -14.47 -17.57 -3.02
C ILE A 13 -13.74 -16.26 -3.28
N ARG A 14 -14.40 -15.11 -3.08
CA ARG A 14 -13.80 -13.78 -3.26
C ARG A 14 -12.57 -13.63 -2.37
N GLU A 15 -12.69 -13.95 -1.08
CA GLU A 15 -11.55 -13.89 -0.14
C GLU A 15 -10.44 -14.87 -0.53
N ARG A 16 -10.74 -16.09 -0.94
CA ARG A 16 -9.71 -17.01 -1.44
C ARG A 16 -8.96 -16.46 -2.65
N LEU A 17 -9.66 -15.83 -3.60
CA LEU A 17 -9.03 -15.18 -4.76
C LEU A 17 -8.12 -14.04 -4.31
N LYS A 18 -8.55 -13.20 -3.36
CA LYS A 18 -7.75 -12.12 -2.77
C LYS A 18 -6.51 -12.67 -2.05
N ASP A 19 -6.64 -13.72 -1.24
CA ASP A 19 -5.52 -14.34 -0.54
C ASP A 19 -4.48 -14.90 -1.51
N ARG A 20 -4.92 -15.53 -2.61
CA ARG A 20 -4.00 -16.01 -3.65
C ARG A 20 -3.33 -14.86 -4.38
N ALA A 21 -4.08 -13.81 -4.69
CA ALA A 21 -3.53 -12.60 -5.30
C ALA A 21 -2.46 -11.95 -4.39
N ARG A 22 -2.73 -11.80 -3.08
CA ARG A 22 -1.75 -11.30 -2.10
C ARG A 22 -0.47 -12.14 -2.10
N LYS A 23 -0.60 -13.47 -2.00
CA LYS A 23 0.54 -14.37 -2.05
C LYS A 23 1.36 -14.22 -3.34
N TYR A 24 0.70 -14.18 -4.49
CA TYR A 24 1.39 -14.06 -5.78
C TYR A 24 1.99 -12.66 -6.01
N ALA A 25 1.34 -11.60 -5.55
CA ALA A 25 1.86 -10.23 -5.65
C ALA A 25 3.24 -10.10 -4.99
N VAL A 26 3.41 -10.69 -3.80
CA VAL A 26 4.68 -10.59 -3.03
C VAL A 26 5.72 -11.63 -3.46
N SER A 27 5.35 -12.73 -4.10
CA SER A 27 6.28 -13.81 -4.47
C SER A 27 6.65 -13.84 -5.96
N THR A 28 5.65 -13.77 -6.83
CA THR A 28 5.78 -14.01 -8.27
C THR A 28 5.70 -12.70 -9.07
N GLY A 29 4.98 -11.72 -8.53
CA GLY A 29 4.61 -10.47 -9.18
C GLY A 29 3.38 -10.62 -10.08
N VAL A 30 2.69 -9.51 -10.32
CA VAL A 30 1.43 -9.47 -11.09
C VAL A 30 1.59 -9.97 -12.52
N LYS A 31 2.70 -9.56 -13.18
CA LYS A 31 2.94 -9.90 -14.58
C LYS A 31 3.03 -11.42 -14.82
N LYS A 32 3.68 -12.14 -13.91
CA LYS A 32 3.90 -13.59 -14.02
C LYS A 32 2.73 -14.41 -13.48
N THR A 33 1.81 -13.81 -12.74
CA THR A 33 0.63 -14.49 -12.21
C THR A 33 -0.42 -14.64 -13.30
N SER A 34 -0.75 -15.88 -13.65
CA SER A 34 -1.79 -16.18 -14.63
C SER A 34 -3.16 -16.32 -13.97
N LEU A 35 -4.21 -16.19 -14.77
CA LEU A 35 -5.57 -16.45 -14.32
C LEU A 35 -5.76 -17.93 -13.91
N ASP A 36 -5.05 -18.86 -14.58
CA ASP A 36 -5.06 -20.28 -14.23
C ASP A 36 -4.54 -20.53 -12.81
N MET A 37 -3.43 -19.88 -12.44
CA MET A 37 -2.87 -19.99 -11.11
C MET A 37 -3.87 -19.53 -10.04
N LEU A 38 -4.48 -18.36 -10.23
CA LEU A 38 -5.44 -17.80 -9.29
C LEU A 38 -6.69 -18.68 -9.13
N THR A 39 -7.22 -19.17 -10.24
CA THR A 39 -8.48 -19.94 -10.25
C THR A 39 -8.29 -21.37 -9.76
N ALA A 40 -7.17 -22.03 -10.12
CA ALA A 40 -6.83 -23.36 -9.62
C ALA A 40 -6.73 -23.38 -8.09
N ASP A 41 -5.97 -22.43 -7.54
CA ASP A 41 -5.78 -22.30 -6.11
C ASP A 41 -7.06 -21.90 -5.34
N ALA A 42 -7.97 -21.17 -6.01
CA ALA A 42 -9.27 -20.81 -5.44
C ALA A 42 -10.33 -21.93 -5.60
N GLY A 43 -10.02 -22.98 -6.37
CA GLY A 43 -10.93 -24.11 -6.63
C GLY A 43 -12.12 -23.74 -7.51
N ILE A 44 -11.93 -22.85 -8.47
CA ILE A 44 -12.97 -22.40 -9.43
C ILE A 44 -12.48 -22.46 -10.87
N SER A 45 -13.40 -22.45 -11.83
CA SER A 45 -13.05 -22.31 -13.24
C SER A 45 -12.75 -20.86 -13.63
N LYS A 46 -12.00 -20.64 -14.73
CA LYS A 46 -11.79 -19.30 -15.31
C LYS A 46 -13.10 -18.57 -15.62
N SER A 47 -14.08 -19.26 -16.15
CA SER A 47 -15.41 -18.67 -16.44
C SER A 47 -16.13 -18.22 -15.15
N SER A 48 -15.88 -18.91 -14.04
CA SER A 48 -16.41 -18.53 -12.73
C SER A 48 -15.70 -17.32 -12.14
N PHE A 49 -14.42 -17.10 -12.44
CA PHE A 49 -13.66 -15.94 -11.97
C PHE A 49 -14.34 -14.61 -12.35
N TYR A 50 -14.80 -14.51 -13.59
CA TYR A 50 -15.46 -13.30 -14.11
C TYR A 50 -16.81 -12.97 -13.43
N LYS A 51 -17.34 -13.87 -12.58
CA LYS A 51 -18.46 -13.56 -11.70
C LYS A 51 -18.08 -12.78 -10.45
N PHE A 52 -16.77 -12.69 -10.15
CA PHE A 52 -16.21 -12.04 -8.95
C PHE A 52 -15.39 -10.79 -9.30
N PHE A 53 -14.60 -10.85 -10.36
CA PHE A 53 -13.74 -9.77 -10.82
C PHE A 53 -13.79 -9.67 -12.34
N SER A 54 -13.96 -8.47 -12.87
CA SER A 54 -14.03 -8.25 -14.32
C SER A 54 -12.67 -8.47 -15.00
N SER A 55 -11.56 -8.34 -14.27
CA SER A 55 -10.21 -8.66 -14.75
C SER A 55 -9.29 -9.08 -13.61
N LYS A 56 -8.16 -9.68 -13.96
CA LYS A 56 -7.07 -9.99 -13.01
C LYS A 56 -6.51 -8.71 -12.38
N GLU A 57 -6.36 -7.68 -13.18
CA GLU A 57 -5.84 -6.38 -12.77
C GLU A 57 -6.71 -5.76 -11.69
N LEU A 58 -8.04 -5.80 -11.84
CA LEU A 58 -8.97 -5.30 -10.83
C LEU A 58 -8.91 -6.08 -9.51
N LEU A 59 -8.65 -7.39 -9.54
CA LEU A 59 -8.40 -8.16 -8.33
C LEU A 59 -7.13 -7.64 -7.62
N PHE A 60 -6.04 -7.39 -8.35
CA PHE A 60 -4.81 -6.87 -7.76
C PHE A 60 -4.96 -5.43 -7.25
N LEU A 61 -5.77 -4.61 -7.89
CA LEU A 61 -6.09 -3.28 -7.40
C LEU A 61 -6.93 -3.32 -6.11
N GLU A 62 -7.84 -4.27 -5.99
CA GLU A 62 -8.61 -4.43 -4.76
C GLU A 62 -7.72 -4.83 -3.58
N ILE A 63 -6.75 -5.74 -3.76
CA ILE A 63 -5.81 -6.07 -2.68
C ILE A 63 -4.83 -4.92 -2.39
N ALA A 64 -4.51 -4.06 -3.37
CA ALA A 64 -3.75 -2.84 -3.12
C ALA A 64 -4.50 -1.92 -2.14
N ASN A 65 -5.79 -1.71 -2.37
CA ASN A 65 -6.66 -0.95 -1.48
C ASN A 65 -6.74 -1.58 -0.07
N ASP A 66 -6.84 -2.91 0.03
CA ASP A 66 -6.82 -3.59 1.34
C ASP A 66 -5.51 -3.33 2.10
N TRP A 67 -4.36 -3.32 1.42
CA TRP A 67 -3.07 -3.03 2.03
C TRP A 67 -2.94 -1.56 2.43
N GLU A 68 -3.44 -0.64 1.62
CA GLU A 68 -3.50 0.77 1.96
C GLU A 68 -4.29 0.99 3.25
N MET A 69 -5.47 0.37 3.38
CA MET A 69 -6.27 0.44 4.60
C MET A 69 -5.53 -0.12 5.83
N GLN A 70 -4.68 -1.15 5.66
CA GLN A 70 -3.86 -1.67 6.75
C GLN A 70 -2.77 -0.68 7.16
N VAL A 71 -2.13 0.00 6.20
CA VAL A 71 -1.13 1.05 6.49
C VAL A 71 -1.79 2.22 7.23
N ILE A 72 -2.95 2.69 6.73
CA ILE A 72 -3.72 3.77 7.38
C ILE A 72 -4.11 3.38 8.80
N ALA A 73 -4.58 2.16 9.02
CA ALA A 73 -4.96 1.67 10.35
C ALA A 73 -3.76 1.65 11.31
N ALA A 74 -2.59 1.19 10.85
CA ALA A 74 -1.37 1.17 11.66
C ALA A 74 -0.89 2.59 12.02
N VAL A 75 -0.95 3.53 11.08
CA VAL A 75 -0.60 4.94 11.31
C VAL A 75 -1.58 5.57 12.31
N ASN A 76 -2.88 5.37 12.14
CA ASN A 76 -3.89 5.88 13.08
C ASN A 76 -3.71 5.31 14.49
N GLU A 77 -3.31 4.05 14.63
CA GLU A 77 -3.00 3.47 15.93
C GLU A 77 -1.76 4.11 16.55
N SER A 78 -0.74 4.41 15.74
CA SER A 78 0.47 5.11 16.23
C SER A 78 0.17 6.52 16.75
N LEU A 79 -0.82 7.21 16.17
CA LEU A 79 -1.27 8.53 16.63
C LEU A 79 -1.87 8.47 18.03
N LYS A 80 -2.62 7.43 18.38
CA LYS A 80 -3.21 7.26 19.71
C LYS A 80 -2.14 7.14 20.80
N THR A 81 -1.00 6.54 20.47
CA THR A 81 0.14 6.38 21.39
C THR A 81 1.03 7.63 21.47
N SER A 82 0.82 8.58 20.55
CA SER A 82 1.60 9.83 20.45
C SER A 82 0.88 11.03 21.09
N VAL A 83 -0.18 10.82 21.87
CA VAL A 83 -0.92 11.89 22.55
C VAL A 83 0.00 12.65 23.50
N GLY A 84 0.03 13.99 23.37
CA GLY A 84 0.87 14.87 24.19
C GLY A 84 2.30 15.04 23.70
N THR A 85 2.66 14.48 22.53
CA THR A 85 3.92 14.79 21.84
C THR A 85 3.74 15.97 20.88
N ASP A 86 4.85 16.66 20.54
CA ASP A 86 4.87 17.72 19.55
C ASP A 86 4.57 17.18 18.12
N ASP A 87 4.20 18.08 17.22
CA ASP A 87 3.83 17.72 15.86
C ASP A 87 4.98 17.13 15.04
N LYS A 88 6.21 17.55 15.28
CA LYS A 88 7.41 16.99 14.64
C LYS A 88 7.57 15.51 14.95
N ARG A 89 7.43 15.16 16.23
CA ARG A 89 7.50 13.77 16.68
C ARG A 89 6.29 12.95 16.22
N ARG A 90 5.09 13.54 16.20
CA ARG A 90 3.89 12.89 15.65
C ARG A 90 4.09 12.56 14.17
N ALA A 91 4.50 13.54 13.37
CA ALA A 91 4.77 13.36 11.95
C ALA A 91 5.85 12.29 11.71
N ALA A 92 6.96 12.35 12.45
CA ALA A 92 8.04 11.35 12.34
C ALA A 92 7.55 9.93 12.66
N ASN A 93 6.72 9.76 13.68
CA ASN A 93 6.14 8.46 14.03
C ASN A 93 5.18 7.97 12.95
N MET A 94 4.33 8.84 12.40
CA MET A 94 3.40 8.48 11.30
C MET A 94 4.16 7.98 10.07
N VAL A 95 5.12 8.77 9.59
CA VAL A 95 5.93 8.42 8.42
C VAL A 95 6.69 7.11 8.67
N TYR A 96 7.37 6.98 9.80
CA TYR A 96 8.12 5.77 10.13
C TYR A 96 7.23 4.53 10.24
N THR A 97 6.03 4.66 10.84
CA THR A 97 5.05 3.58 10.95
C THR A 97 4.55 3.14 9.58
N ALA A 98 4.25 4.08 8.68
CA ALA A 98 3.84 3.75 7.31
C ALA A 98 4.91 2.88 6.61
N PHE A 99 6.18 3.31 6.64
CA PHE A 99 7.29 2.58 6.02
C PHE A 99 7.52 1.19 6.63
N THR A 100 7.51 1.09 7.96
CA THR A 100 7.70 -0.21 8.64
C THR A 100 6.55 -1.16 8.36
N THR A 101 5.32 -0.66 8.27
CA THR A 101 4.14 -1.46 7.91
C THR A 101 4.21 -1.97 6.47
N ILE A 102 4.53 -1.10 5.50
CA ILE A 102 4.73 -1.48 4.10
C ILE A 102 5.78 -2.60 3.97
N HIS A 103 6.88 -2.48 4.72
CA HIS A 103 7.91 -3.51 4.73
C HIS A 103 7.42 -4.81 5.37
N ALA A 104 6.76 -4.74 6.52
CA ALA A 104 6.23 -5.91 7.23
C ALA A 104 5.20 -6.69 6.40
N LEU A 105 4.41 -5.99 5.58
CA LEU A 105 3.48 -6.59 4.62
C LEU A 105 4.19 -7.24 3.41
N GLY A 106 5.49 -6.97 3.21
CA GLY A 106 6.28 -7.50 2.08
C GLY A 106 5.90 -6.91 0.73
N ILE A 107 5.20 -5.78 0.68
CA ILE A 107 4.59 -5.22 -0.53
C ILE A 107 5.44 -4.17 -1.26
N CYS A 108 6.68 -3.93 -0.82
CA CYS A 108 7.56 -2.91 -1.40
C CYS A 108 7.71 -3.03 -2.92
N ASN A 109 8.01 -4.24 -3.42
CA ASN A 109 8.17 -4.47 -4.86
C ASN A 109 6.85 -4.31 -5.62
N PHE A 110 5.74 -4.77 -5.04
CA PHE A 110 4.43 -4.59 -5.64
C PHE A 110 4.09 -3.10 -5.80
N LEU A 111 4.29 -2.29 -4.77
CA LEU A 111 4.02 -0.86 -4.80
C LEU A 111 4.90 -0.11 -5.80
N CYS A 112 6.19 -0.49 -5.90
CA CYS A 112 7.15 0.20 -6.77
C CYS A 112 7.07 -0.25 -8.23
N ASP A 113 6.85 -1.55 -8.47
CA ASP A 113 6.99 -2.14 -9.81
C ASP A 113 5.66 -2.48 -10.48
N ASP A 114 4.70 -3.02 -9.73
CA ASP A 114 3.47 -3.55 -10.30
C ASP A 114 2.31 -2.54 -10.24
N LEU A 115 2.14 -1.84 -9.12
CA LEU A 115 1.03 -0.91 -8.92
C LEU A 115 1.00 0.23 -9.96
N PRO A 116 2.12 0.87 -10.34
CA PRO A 116 2.11 1.90 -11.39
C PRO A 116 1.67 1.38 -12.77
N LYS A 117 1.87 0.07 -13.03
CA LYS A 117 1.42 -0.56 -14.28
C LYS A 117 -0.07 -0.91 -14.23
N LEU A 118 -0.56 -1.31 -13.05
CA LEU A 118 -1.97 -1.59 -12.81
C LEU A 118 -2.83 -0.33 -12.90
N ALA A 119 -2.34 0.82 -12.49
CA ALA A 119 -3.04 2.09 -12.56
C ALA A 119 -3.53 2.43 -13.98
N ARG A 120 -2.90 1.88 -15.03
CA ARG A 120 -3.33 2.05 -16.44
C ARG A 120 -4.66 1.37 -16.77
N PHE A 121 -5.12 0.44 -15.95
CA PHE A 121 -6.39 -0.28 -16.13
C PHE A 121 -7.56 0.41 -15.43
N ILE A 122 -7.31 1.53 -14.74
CA ILE A 122 -8.32 2.30 -14.03
C ILE A 122 -8.68 3.53 -14.87
N PRO A 123 -9.96 3.92 -14.95
CA PRO A 123 -10.35 5.20 -15.51
C PRO A 123 -9.58 6.35 -14.86
N GLU A 124 -9.17 7.34 -15.67
CA GLU A 124 -8.22 8.38 -15.26
C GLU A 124 -8.63 9.11 -13.96
N GLU A 125 -9.92 9.28 -13.73
CA GLU A 125 -10.49 9.94 -12.56
C GLU A 125 -10.31 9.13 -11.26
N GLU A 126 -10.49 7.82 -11.31
CA GLU A 126 -10.24 6.91 -10.19
C GLU A 126 -8.75 6.68 -9.96
N ALA A 127 -7.94 6.66 -11.02
CA ALA A 127 -6.50 6.52 -10.91
C ALA A 127 -5.86 7.67 -10.14
N ARG A 128 -6.34 8.89 -10.31
CA ARG A 128 -5.84 10.06 -9.58
C ARG A 128 -6.15 10.01 -8.09
N SER A 129 -7.28 9.44 -7.69
CA SER A 129 -7.68 9.39 -6.28
C SER A 129 -6.99 8.26 -5.49
N HIS A 130 -6.69 7.12 -6.13
CA HIS A 130 -6.21 5.93 -5.42
C HIS A 130 -4.72 5.59 -5.64
N TYR A 131 -4.09 6.10 -6.70
CA TYR A 131 -2.75 5.62 -7.10
C TYR A 131 -1.72 6.72 -7.34
N LEU A 132 -2.02 7.93 -6.93
CA LEU A 132 -0.99 8.92 -6.72
C LEU A 132 -0.12 8.39 -5.59
N SER A 133 0.92 7.77 -5.96
CA SER A 133 1.97 7.12 -5.19
C SER A 133 1.70 6.94 -3.67
N SER A 134 2.21 5.87 -3.07
CA SER A 134 2.15 5.70 -1.60
C SER A 134 2.75 6.90 -0.83
N ALA A 135 3.55 7.73 -1.49
CA ALA A 135 4.03 9.01 -0.97
C ALA A 135 2.90 10.04 -0.81
N GLN A 136 1.99 10.16 -1.79
CA GLN A 136 0.82 11.02 -1.67
C GLN A 136 -0.10 10.56 -0.53
N GLY A 137 -0.34 9.27 -0.40
CA GLY A 137 -1.14 8.72 0.71
C GLY A 137 -0.55 9.05 2.10
N ILE A 138 0.78 8.98 2.25
CA ILE A 138 1.45 9.39 3.50
C ILE A 138 1.28 10.90 3.73
N PHE A 139 1.45 11.70 2.69
CA PHE A 139 1.27 13.15 2.75
C PHE A 139 -0.16 13.53 3.14
N ASP A 140 -1.16 12.89 2.53
CA ASP A 140 -2.57 13.12 2.84
C ASP A 140 -2.91 12.73 4.29
N MET A 141 -2.33 11.63 4.81
CA MET A 141 -2.48 11.26 6.23
C MET A 141 -1.90 12.31 7.17
N LEU A 142 -0.76 12.93 6.85
CA LEU A 142 -0.17 14.01 7.64
C LEU A 142 -1.10 15.23 7.68
N HIS A 143 -1.67 15.63 6.55
CA HIS A 143 -2.65 16.72 6.49
C HIS A 143 -3.92 16.41 7.28
N HIS A 144 -4.46 15.19 7.19
CA HIS A 144 -5.63 14.79 7.99
C HIS A 144 -5.35 14.75 9.50
N ALA A 145 -4.08 14.59 9.89
CA ALA A 145 -3.66 14.67 11.28
C ALA A 145 -3.34 16.11 11.73
N GLU A 146 -3.68 17.11 10.90
CA GLU A 146 -3.46 18.54 11.16
C GLU A 146 -1.99 18.89 11.40
N ILE A 147 -1.07 18.18 10.76
CA ILE A 147 0.35 18.51 10.77
C ILE A 147 0.58 19.72 9.85
N HIS A 148 1.14 20.78 10.41
CA HIS A 148 1.46 22.01 9.69
C HIS A 148 2.91 22.01 9.23
N PHE A 149 3.15 22.37 7.97
CA PHE A 149 4.48 22.39 7.37
C PHE A 149 5.05 23.80 7.29
N THR A 150 6.37 23.90 7.43
CA THR A 150 7.16 25.15 7.25
C THR A 150 7.54 25.36 5.79
N GLN A 151 7.49 24.30 4.97
CA GLN A 151 7.88 24.29 3.56
C GLN A 151 6.66 24.10 2.67
N PRO A 152 6.73 24.49 1.37
CA PRO A 152 5.67 24.21 0.40
C PRO A 152 5.38 22.72 0.30
N ASP A 153 4.11 22.38 0.04
CA ASP A 153 3.61 21.00 -0.05
C ASP A 153 4.40 20.15 -1.05
N GLU A 154 4.82 20.75 -2.17
CA GLU A 154 5.62 20.08 -3.20
C GLU A 154 6.99 19.62 -2.65
N VAL A 155 7.60 20.39 -1.74
CA VAL A 155 8.87 20.06 -1.12
C VAL A 155 8.68 18.92 -0.11
N VAL A 156 7.63 18.98 0.68
CA VAL A 156 7.28 17.94 1.65
C VAL A 156 6.98 16.62 0.93
N LEU A 157 6.16 16.67 -0.11
CA LEU A 157 5.83 15.51 -0.92
C LEU A 157 7.08 14.91 -1.58
N ALA A 158 7.97 15.75 -2.13
CA ALA A 158 9.23 15.28 -2.70
C ALA A 158 10.14 14.61 -1.66
N ALA A 159 10.20 15.13 -0.43
CA ALA A 159 10.96 14.52 0.66
C ALA A 159 10.40 13.12 1.02
N ILE A 160 9.07 12.99 1.15
CA ILE A 160 8.41 11.71 1.38
C ILE A 160 8.68 10.75 0.21
N GLN A 161 8.64 11.23 -1.03
CA GLN A 161 8.89 10.41 -2.22
C GLN A 161 10.32 9.91 -2.30
N ILE A 162 11.32 10.71 -1.91
CA ILE A 162 12.73 10.28 -1.82
C ILE A 162 12.86 9.14 -0.81
N LEU A 163 12.28 9.29 0.37
CA LEU A 163 12.27 8.25 1.39
C LEU A 163 11.56 6.99 0.85
N TYR A 164 10.40 7.15 0.21
CA TYR A 164 9.66 6.04 -0.37
C TYR A 164 10.48 5.27 -1.40
N LEU A 165 11.16 5.96 -2.33
CA LEU A 165 12.03 5.33 -3.32
C LEU A 165 13.22 4.59 -2.69
N SER A 166 13.63 4.95 -1.47
CA SER A 166 14.72 4.24 -0.78
C SER A 166 14.33 2.82 -0.36
N ILE A 167 13.02 2.54 -0.16
CA ILE A 167 12.53 1.24 0.35
C ILE A 167 12.81 0.07 -0.61
N ILE A 168 12.85 0.33 -1.93
CA ILE A 168 13.20 -0.69 -2.94
C ILE A 168 14.66 -1.18 -2.80
N HIS A 169 15.49 -0.39 -2.11
CA HIS A 169 16.91 -0.71 -1.90
C HIS A 169 17.21 -1.28 -0.51
N ILE A 170 16.17 -1.61 0.29
CA ILE A 170 16.33 -2.12 1.65
C ILE A 170 17.30 -3.31 1.73
N ASN A 171 17.22 -4.25 0.77
CA ASN A 171 18.10 -5.41 0.73
C ASN A 171 19.57 -5.06 0.41
N ARG A 172 19.83 -3.95 -0.30
CA ARG A 172 21.20 -3.46 -0.57
C ARG A 172 21.80 -2.74 0.61
N ILE A 173 20.98 -1.99 1.37
CA ILE A 173 21.41 -1.24 2.56
C ILE A 173 21.55 -2.19 3.75
N GLY A 174 20.69 -3.22 3.81
CA GLY A 174 20.78 -4.27 4.82
C GLY A 174 20.21 -3.85 6.19
N PRO A 175 20.70 -4.45 7.29
CA PRO A 175 20.07 -4.34 8.61
C PRO A 175 20.03 -2.91 9.17
N ASN A 176 20.87 -2.01 8.68
CA ASN A 176 20.91 -0.63 9.13
C ASN A 176 19.87 0.27 8.43
N PHE A 177 19.06 -0.26 7.49
CA PHE A 177 18.07 0.53 6.76
C PHE A 177 17.08 1.24 7.71
N PHE A 178 16.40 0.51 8.59
CA PHE A 178 15.40 1.11 9.47
C PHE A 178 15.98 2.06 10.53
N PRO A 179 17.11 1.75 11.18
CA PRO A 179 17.79 2.73 12.04
C PRO A 179 18.14 4.02 11.30
N ALA A 180 18.69 3.92 10.07
CA ALA A 180 19.02 5.09 9.25
C ALA A 180 17.76 5.84 8.79
N LEU A 181 16.73 5.11 8.31
CA LEU A 181 15.46 5.71 7.92
C LEU A 181 14.87 6.54 9.07
N ARG A 182 14.87 6.01 10.30
CA ARG A 182 14.36 6.74 11.46
C ARG A 182 15.10 8.05 11.69
N LEU A 183 16.43 8.05 11.59
CA LEU A 183 17.24 9.27 11.73
C LEU A 183 16.89 10.31 10.65
N LEU A 184 16.75 9.85 9.39
CA LEU A 184 16.40 10.72 8.27
C LEU A 184 14.99 11.29 8.42
N VAL A 185 14.01 10.48 8.82
CA VAL A 185 12.62 10.92 9.03
C VAL A 185 12.55 11.93 10.18
N VAL A 186 13.20 11.66 11.31
CA VAL A 186 13.23 12.59 12.45
C VAL A 186 13.88 13.90 12.03
N GLY A 187 15.06 13.86 11.40
CA GLY A 187 15.76 15.07 10.93
C GLY A 187 14.95 15.86 9.91
N ALA A 188 14.26 15.19 8.98
CA ALA A 188 13.38 15.86 8.03
C ALA A 188 12.19 16.54 8.73
N CYS A 189 11.57 15.88 9.71
CA CYS A 189 10.43 16.47 10.44
C CYS A 189 10.84 17.66 11.29
N GLU A 190 12.09 17.72 11.81
CA GLU A 190 12.59 18.90 12.53
C GLU A 190 12.61 20.16 11.66
N GLU A 191 12.87 20.00 10.35
CA GLU A 191 12.99 21.13 9.39
C GLU A 191 11.66 21.40 8.66
N LEU A 192 10.85 20.36 8.41
CA LEU A 192 9.65 20.45 7.57
C LEU A 192 8.38 20.78 8.36
N VAL A 193 8.32 20.44 9.65
CA VAL A 193 7.12 20.61 10.49
C VAL A 193 7.28 21.83 11.39
N ALA A 194 6.16 22.60 11.53
CA ALA A 194 6.12 23.81 12.33
C ALA A 194 6.27 23.55 13.85
#